data_af197635130d26a9a41a309b8e147c6c
#
_entry.id   af197635130d26a9a41a309b8e147c6c
#
_cell.length_a   1.000
_cell.length_b   1.000
_cell.length_c   1.000
_cell.angle_alpha   90.00
_cell.angle_beta   90.00
_cell.angle_gamma   90.00
#
_symmetry.space_group_name_H-M   'P 1'
#
loop_
_entity.id
_entity.type
_entity.pdbx_description
1 polymer ?
#
loop_
_entity_poly.entity_id
_entity_poly.type
_entity_poly.pdbx_seq_one_letter_code
_entity_poly.pdbx_strand_id
1 'polypeptide(L)'
;MAGLGGIKQIKAEAWSVKFEGVQPKAETVVIENRVHFPENHPFLEAFDRVKALAGDTPVKFTIPSPSMLHLICCVREADYQPIDAYKGNEEALYNDIAQTWIDAVKALYARGCRYLQFDDTSWGEFCSAEKRAAYAARGLDVDAICLL
;
A
#
# COMPACT_ATOMS: atom_id res chain seq x y z
N MET A 1 2.76 4.87 -1.17
CA MET A 1 3.32 3.99 -0.11
C MET A 1 4.75 4.39 0.27
N ALA A 2 5.63 4.66 -0.68
CA ALA A 2 6.87 5.34 -0.36
C ALA A 2 6.55 6.67 0.36
N GLY A 3 7.17 6.91 1.49
CA GLY A 3 6.86 8.06 2.36
C GLY A 3 6.07 7.71 3.62
N LEU A 4 5.48 6.50 3.74
CA LEU A 4 4.98 6.01 5.02
C LEU A 4 6.17 5.75 5.97
N GLY A 5 5.98 6.03 7.24
CA GLY A 5 6.95 5.67 8.27
C GLY A 5 7.00 4.15 8.43
N GLY A 6 8.18 3.61 8.73
CA GLY A 6 8.42 2.18 8.80
C GLY A 6 8.57 1.45 7.46
N ILE A 7 8.44 2.17 6.33
CA ILE A 7 8.51 1.63 4.98
C ILE A 7 9.78 2.14 4.28
N LYS A 8 10.51 1.22 3.67
CA LYS A 8 11.67 1.50 2.82
C LYS A 8 11.42 1.13 1.38
N GLN A 9 11.80 2.01 0.48
CA GLN A 9 11.83 1.75 -0.95
C GLN A 9 13.13 1.03 -1.33
N ILE A 10 13.00 -0.07 -2.05
CA ILE A 10 14.13 -0.87 -2.52
C ILE A 10 14.00 -1.15 -4.02
N LYS A 11 15.11 -1.55 -4.65
CA LYS A 11 15.07 -2.06 -6.01
C LYS A 11 14.41 -3.43 -6.00
N ALA A 12 13.46 -3.64 -6.91
CA ALA A 12 12.89 -4.95 -7.16
C ALA A 12 13.68 -5.66 -8.27
N GLU A 13 13.79 -6.99 -8.18
CA GLU A 13 14.46 -7.80 -9.22
C GLU A 13 13.63 -7.87 -10.50
N ALA A 14 12.31 -7.84 -10.38
CA ALA A 14 11.40 -7.89 -11.52
C ALA A 14 10.12 -7.08 -11.24
N TRP A 15 9.44 -6.67 -12.32
CA TRP A 15 8.09 -6.12 -12.24
C TRP A 15 7.05 -7.24 -12.13
N SER A 16 5.96 -6.99 -11.39
CA SER A 16 4.78 -7.86 -11.40
C SER A 16 4.04 -7.86 -12.76
N VAL A 17 4.27 -6.82 -13.56
CA VAL A 17 3.73 -6.66 -14.92
C VAL A 17 4.87 -6.76 -15.92
N LYS A 18 4.69 -7.56 -16.97
CA LYS A 18 5.63 -7.64 -18.08
C LYS A 18 5.31 -6.54 -19.09
N PHE A 19 6.33 -5.81 -19.51
CA PHE A 19 6.25 -4.79 -20.54
C PHE A 19 6.83 -5.33 -21.85
N GLU A 20 6.31 -4.90 -22.99
CA GLU A 20 6.95 -5.15 -24.27
C GLU A 20 8.23 -4.31 -24.41
N GLY A 21 9.31 -4.91 -24.91
CA GLY A 21 10.59 -4.24 -25.11
C GLY A 21 11.44 -4.14 -23.83
N VAL A 22 12.07 -2.98 -23.61
CA VAL A 22 12.98 -2.76 -22.47
C VAL A 22 12.19 -2.66 -21.18
N GLN A 23 12.53 -3.51 -20.21
CA GLN A 23 11.92 -3.46 -18.89
C GLN A 23 12.40 -2.21 -18.14
N PRO A 24 11.51 -1.37 -17.59
CA PRO A 24 11.91 -0.23 -16.77
C PRO A 24 12.52 -0.71 -15.44
N LYS A 25 13.21 0.21 -14.74
CA LYS A 25 13.69 -0.09 -13.38
C LYS A 25 12.51 -0.42 -12.48
N ALA A 26 12.58 -1.56 -11.82
CA ALA A 26 11.60 -1.96 -10.86
C ALA A 26 11.98 -1.45 -9.47
N GLU A 27 10.99 -0.93 -8.75
CA GLU A 27 11.11 -0.55 -7.35
C GLU A 27 9.94 -1.13 -6.57
N THR A 28 10.18 -1.52 -5.34
CA THR A 28 9.17 -2.02 -4.42
C THR A 28 9.38 -1.41 -3.05
N VAL A 29 8.52 -1.77 -2.11
CA VAL A 29 8.61 -1.31 -0.72
C VAL A 29 8.64 -2.51 0.23
N VAL A 30 9.39 -2.37 1.30
CA VAL A 30 9.49 -3.36 2.39
C VAL A 30 9.22 -2.71 3.72
N ILE A 31 8.77 -3.50 4.68
CA ILE A 31 8.53 -3.05 6.06
C ILE A 31 9.84 -3.23 6.85
N GLU A 32 10.40 -2.10 7.35
CA GLU A 32 11.60 -2.10 8.20
C GLU A 32 11.30 -1.78 9.67
N ASN A 33 10.17 -1.12 9.93
CA ASN A 33 9.75 -0.74 11.27
C ASN A 33 8.22 -0.70 11.34
N ARG A 34 7.64 -0.37 12.52
CA ARG A 34 6.19 -0.22 12.64
C ARG A 34 5.65 0.82 11.67
N VAL A 35 4.61 0.42 10.94
CA VAL A 35 4.00 1.25 9.89
C VAL A 35 3.20 2.38 10.53
N HIS A 36 3.36 3.61 10.02
CA HIS A 36 2.59 4.77 10.45
C HIS A 36 2.51 5.85 9.37
N PHE A 37 1.55 6.76 9.47
CA PHE A 37 1.43 7.92 8.59
C PHE A 37 2.19 9.11 9.18
N PRO A 38 3.27 9.59 8.55
CA PRO A 38 4.04 10.72 9.07
C PRO A 38 3.34 12.05 8.78
N GLU A 39 3.52 13.04 9.66
CA GLU A 39 2.94 14.38 9.54
C GLU A 39 3.34 15.12 8.25
N ASN A 40 4.50 14.80 7.69
CA ASN A 40 5.05 15.40 6.47
C ASN A 40 4.94 14.47 5.24
N HIS A 41 3.95 13.56 5.22
CA HIS A 41 3.78 12.66 4.09
C HIS A 41 3.61 13.44 2.78
N PRO A 42 4.32 13.08 1.67
CA PRO A 42 4.30 13.81 0.40
C PRO A 42 2.90 14.05 -0.20
N PHE A 43 1.94 13.17 0.10
CA PHE A 43 0.56 13.33 -0.37
C PHE A 43 -0.12 14.58 0.19
N LEU A 44 0.27 15.03 1.36
CA LEU A 44 -0.32 16.23 1.98
C LEU A 44 0.06 17.49 1.18
N GLU A 45 1.33 17.64 0.85
CA GLU A 45 1.81 18.73 0.01
C GLU A 45 1.25 18.64 -1.41
N ALA A 46 1.19 17.43 -1.99
CA ALA A 46 0.61 17.21 -3.31
C ALA A 46 -0.87 17.62 -3.35
N PHE A 47 -1.65 17.25 -2.34
CA PHE A 47 -3.04 17.67 -2.21
C PHE A 47 -3.18 19.19 -2.11
N ASP A 48 -2.37 19.83 -1.26
CA ASP A 48 -2.41 21.31 -1.09
C ASP A 48 -2.13 22.04 -2.42
N ARG A 49 -1.16 21.57 -3.19
CA ARG A 49 -0.84 22.12 -4.52
C ARG A 49 -1.99 21.97 -5.51
N VAL A 50 -2.58 20.78 -5.60
CA VAL A 50 -3.72 20.54 -6.50
C VAL A 50 -4.91 21.40 -6.09
N LYS A 51 -5.20 21.48 -4.80
CA LYS A 51 -6.29 22.30 -4.27
C LYS A 51 -6.09 23.79 -4.58
N ALA A 52 -4.87 24.30 -4.43
CA ALA A 52 -4.54 25.68 -4.75
C ALA A 52 -4.74 26.01 -6.24
N LEU A 53 -4.40 25.07 -7.13
CA LEU A 53 -4.60 25.22 -8.58
C LEU A 53 -6.07 25.08 -9.00
N ALA A 54 -6.84 24.29 -8.30
CA ALA A 54 -8.25 24.05 -8.61
C ALA A 54 -9.18 25.22 -8.22
N GLY A 55 -8.74 26.12 -7.34
CA GLY A 55 -9.59 27.21 -6.84
C GLY A 55 -10.86 26.67 -6.18
N ASP A 56 -12.01 27.08 -6.70
CA ASP A 56 -13.34 26.68 -6.21
C ASP A 56 -13.80 25.30 -6.76
N THR A 57 -13.06 24.72 -7.69
CA THR A 57 -13.41 23.41 -8.26
C THR A 57 -13.18 22.30 -7.24
N PRO A 58 -14.16 21.40 -7.02
CA PRO A 58 -13.97 20.25 -6.13
C PRO A 58 -12.81 19.35 -6.58
N VAL A 59 -11.94 19.00 -5.65
CA VAL A 59 -10.79 18.12 -5.90
C VAL A 59 -11.09 16.72 -5.41
N LYS A 60 -10.99 15.75 -6.34
CA LYS A 60 -10.86 14.33 -5.97
C LYS A 60 -9.39 14.01 -5.78
N PHE A 61 -9.05 13.35 -4.68
CA PHE A 61 -7.72 12.85 -4.43
C PHE A 61 -7.74 11.32 -4.30
N THR A 62 -6.71 10.67 -4.78
CA THR A 62 -6.65 9.20 -4.83
C THR A 62 -5.41 8.73 -4.09
N ILE A 63 -5.59 7.73 -3.22
CA ILE A 63 -4.50 7.06 -2.53
C ILE A 63 -4.66 5.53 -2.66
N PRO A 64 -3.56 4.75 -2.56
CA PRO A 64 -3.69 3.29 -2.53
C PRO A 64 -4.53 2.83 -1.33
N SER A 65 -5.20 1.69 -1.46
CA SER A 65 -5.90 1.05 -0.35
C SER A 65 -4.92 0.43 0.67
N PRO A 66 -5.34 0.18 1.91
CA PRO A 66 -4.52 -0.50 2.93
C PRO A 66 -4.10 -1.91 2.48
N SER A 67 -4.98 -2.66 1.84
CA SER A 67 -4.73 -4.00 1.27
C SER A 67 -3.55 -4.03 0.30
N MET A 68 -3.31 -2.93 -0.44
CA MET A 68 -2.17 -2.84 -1.35
C MET A 68 -0.82 -2.87 -0.63
N LEU A 69 -0.71 -2.29 0.57
CA LEU A 69 0.53 -2.35 1.33
C LEU A 69 0.81 -3.79 1.78
N HIS A 70 -0.20 -4.46 2.32
CA HIS A 70 -0.09 -5.86 2.75
C HIS A 70 0.25 -6.78 1.56
N LEU A 71 -0.47 -6.63 0.43
CA LEU A 71 -0.17 -7.40 -0.78
C LEU A 71 1.28 -7.25 -1.23
N ILE A 72 1.78 -6.01 -1.34
CA ILE A 72 3.13 -5.75 -1.86
C ILE A 72 4.19 -6.24 -0.90
N CYS A 73 4.07 -5.96 0.40
CA CYS A 73 5.13 -6.23 1.37
C CYS A 73 5.12 -7.66 1.91
N CYS A 74 3.95 -8.32 1.97
CA CYS A 74 3.81 -9.58 2.68
C CYS A 74 3.38 -10.74 1.78
N VAL A 75 2.44 -10.50 0.85
CA VAL A 75 1.87 -11.58 0.02
C VAL A 75 2.71 -11.84 -1.23
N ARG A 76 3.14 -10.80 -1.93
CA ARG A 76 3.96 -10.94 -3.14
C ARG A 76 5.36 -11.44 -2.85
N GLU A 77 5.97 -10.95 -1.78
CA GLU A 77 7.34 -11.30 -1.41
C GLU A 77 7.41 -12.75 -0.91
N ALA A 78 8.09 -13.62 -1.69
CA ALA A 78 8.21 -15.03 -1.36
C ALA A 78 9.01 -15.25 -0.06
N ASP A 79 9.98 -14.39 0.18
CA ASP A 79 10.91 -14.47 1.32
C ASP A 79 10.56 -13.47 2.43
N TYR A 80 9.30 -12.98 2.45
CA TYR A 80 8.88 -12.06 3.49
C TYR A 80 9.11 -12.64 4.89
N GLN A 81 9.82 -11.88 5.71
CA GLN A 81 9.99 -12.16 7.12
C GLN A 81 9.47 -10.99 7.92
N PRO A 82 8.53 -11.20 8.85
CA PRO A 82 8.05 -10.12 9.69
C PRO A 82 9.18 -9.57 10.56
N ILE A 83 9.19 -8.25 10.74
CA ILE A 83 10.06 -7.59 11.72
C ILE A 83 9.69 -8.06 13.14
N ASP A 84 10.60 -7.85 14.11
CA ASP A 84 10.39 -8.29 15.49
C ASP A 84 9.09 -7.77 16.11
N ALA A 85 8.66 -6.56 15.73
CA ALA A 85 7.41 -5.96 16.22
C ALA A 85 6.14 -6.69 15.74
N TYR A 86 6.22 -7.44 14.63
CA TYR A 86 5.09 -8.16 14.03
C TYR A 86 5.26 -9.68 14.06
N LYS A 87 6.43 -10.18 14.46
CA LYS A 87 6.75 -11.59 14.49
C LYS A 87 5.84 -12.34 15.47
N GLY A 88 5.04 -13.26 14.94
CA GLY A 88 4.06 -14.01 15.73
C GLY A 88 2.85 -13.17 16.18
N ASN A 89 2.68 -11.96 15.66
CA ASN A 89 1.57 -11.06 15.97
C ASN A 89 1.14 -10.29 14.72
N GLU A 90 0.49 -10.99 13.77
CA GLU A 90 0.00 -10.38 12.54
C GLU A 90 -1.10 -9.34 12.79
N GLU A 91 -1.88 -9.50 13.85
CA GLU A 91 -2.90 -8.53 14.23
C GLU A 91 -2.29 -7.16 14.49
N ALA A 92 -1.09 -7.08 15.07
CA ALA A 92 -0.39 -5.81 15.26
C ALA A 92 -0.04 -5.13 13.94
N LEU A 93 0.33 -5.90 12.89
CA LEU A 93 0.56 -5.36 11.55
C LEU A 93 -0.74 -4.80 10.95
N TYR A 94 -1.83 -5.55 11.02
CA TYR A 94 -3.12 -5.09 10.48
C TYR A 94 -3.65 -3.85 11.20
N ASN A 95 -3.50 -3.79 12.51
CA ASN A 95 -3.87 -2.62 13.31
C ASN A 95 -3.03 -1.40 12.96
N ASP A 96 -1.72 -1.54 12.76
CA ASP A 96 -0.85 -0.44 12.35
C ASP A 96 -1.17 0.04 10.92
N ILE A 97 -1.46 -0.88 9.99
CA ILE A 97 -1.92 -0.53 8.64
C ILE A 97 -3.25 0.24 8.73
N ALA A 98 -4.24 -0.27 9.45
CA ALA A 98 -5.54 0.38 9.60
C ALA A 98 -5.38 1.78 10.20
N GLN A 99 -4.61 1.92 11.28
CA GLN A 99 -4.37 3.21 11.92
C GLN A 99 -3.65 4.20 10.99
N THR A 100 -2.69 3.71 10.20
CA THR A 100 -1.98 4.51 9.18
C THR A 100 -2.95 5.15 8.19
N TRP A 101 -3.94 4.39 7.68
CA TRP A 101 -4.94 4.93 6.75
C TRP A 101 -5.98 5.82 7.44
N ILE A 102 -6.35 5.53 8.68
CA ILE A 102 -7.18 6.44 9.49
C ILE A 102 -6.50 7.80 9.64
N ASP A 103 -5.20 7.81 9.95
CA ASP A 103 -4.45 9.05 10.12
C ASP A 103 -4.25 9.78 8.79
N ALA A 104 -4.03 9.08 7.68
CA ALA A 104 -3.98 9.65 6.34
C ALA A 104 -5.31 10.35 5.97
N VAL A 105 -6.45 9.69 6.22
CA VAL A 105 -7.78 10.25 5.96
C VAL A 105 -8.02 11.49 6.82
N LYS A 106 -7.70 11.43 8.12
CA LYS A 106 -7.83 12.59 9.02
C LYS A 106 -6.97 13.77 8.57
N ALA A 107 -5.71 13.52 8.19
CA ALA A 107 -4.80 14.55 7.74
C ALA A 107 -5.26 15.22 6.44
N LEU A 108 -5.71 14.43 5.45
CA LEU A 108 -6.27 14.95 4.20
C LEU A 108 -7.59 15.69 4.44
N TYR A 109 -8.47 15.18 5.32
CA TYR A 109 -9.72 15.85 5.68
C TYR A 109 -9.47 17.20 6.33
N ALA A 110 -8.51 17.30 7.25
CA ALA A 110 -8.11 18.54 7.92
C ALA A 110 -7.61 19.60 6.92
N ARG A 111 -7.00 19.18 5.78
CA ARG A 111 -6.58 20.07 4.68
C ARG A 111 -7.71 20.43 3.70
N GLY A 112 -8.91 19.91 3.94
CA GLY A 112 -10.10 20.20 3.14
C GLY A 112 -10.38 19.20 2.02
N CYS A 113 -9.76 18.03 2.01
CA CYS A 113 -10.17 16.95 1.13
C CYS A 113 -11.58 16.48 1.51
N ARG A 114 -12.49 16.41 0.55
CA ARG A 114 -13.88 15.97 0.73
C ARG A 114 -14.29 14.87 -0.25
N TYR A 115 -13.40 14.54 -1.18
CA TYR A 115 -13.58 13.44 -2.11
C TYR A 115 -12.27 12.65 -2.17
N LEU A 116 -12.20 11.56 -1.41
CA LEU A 116 -11.06 10.66 -1.36
C LEU A 116 -11.45 9.32 -1.99
N GLN A 117 -10.62 8.83 -2.91
CA GLN A 117 -10.74 7.51 -3.51
C GLN A 117 -9.62 6.60 -2.98
N PHE A 118 -9.97 5.38 -2.62
CA PHE A 118 -9.01 4.31 -2.40
C PHE A 118 -8.90 3.47 -3.66
N ASP A 119 -7.68 3.35 -4.20
CA ASP A 119 -7.40 2.43 -5.30
C ASP A 119 -6.98 1.08 -4.74
N ASP A 120 -7.84 0.10 -4.93
CA ASP A 120 -7.58 -1.28 -4.53
C ASP A 120 -7.41 -2.16 -5.76
N THR A 121 -6.16 -2.37 -6.19
CA THR A 121 -5.81 -3.27 -7.28
C THR A 121 -5.41 -4.67 -6.80
N SER A 122 -5.44 -4.95 -5.49
CA SER A 122 -5.16 -6.27 -4.92
C SER A 122 -6.12 -7.33 -5.43
N TRP A 123 -7.39 -6.97 -5.64
CA TRP A 123 -8.40 -7.84 -6.24
C TRP A 123 -8.04 -8.34 -7.63
N GLY A 124 -7.27 -7.59 -8.41
CA GLY A 124 -6.76 -8.04 -9.71
C GLY A 124 -5.88 -9.29 -9.59
N GLU A 125 -5.14 -9.44 -8.50
CA GLU A 125 -4.36 -10.65 -8.22
C GLU A 125 -5.21 -11.74 -7.56
N PHE A 126 -6.04 -11.39 -6.61
CA PHE A 126 -6.88 -12.35 -5.88
C PHE A 126 -8.00 -12.97 -6.74
N CYS A 127 -8.39 -12.33 -7.82
CA CYS A 127 -9.31 -12.91 -8.81
C CYS A 127 -8.62 -13.78 -9.89
N SER A 128 -7.27 -13.73 -9.98
CA SER A 128 -6.52 -14.55 -10.94
C SER A 128 -6.34 -15.98 -10.41
N ALA A 129 -6.86 -16.96 -11.15
CA ALA A 129 -6.68 -18.37 -10.78
C ALA A 129 -5.20 -18.79 -10.73
N GLU A 130 -4.37 -18.29 -11.65
CA GLU A 130 -2.92 -18.53 -11.68
C GLU A 130 -2.24 -17.98 -10.42
N LYS A 131 -2.54 -16.72 -10.05
CA LYS A 131 -1.96 -16.09 -8.86
C LYS A 131 -2.40 -16.78 -7.58
N ARG A 132 -3.70 -17.12 -7.47
CA ARG A 132 -4.22 -17.86 -6.32
C ARG A 132 -3.53 -19.22 -6.15
N ALA A 133 -3.33 -19.96 -7.25
CA ALA A 133 -2.61 -21.23 -7.21
C ALA A 133 -1.14 -21.05 -6.77
N ALA A 134 -0.46 -20.02 -7.24
CA ALA A 134 0.91 -19.71 -6.85
C ALA A 134 1.00 -19.33 -5.36
N TYR A 135 0.07 -18.58 -4.82
CA TYR A 135 0.02 -18.23 -3.39
C TYR A 135 -0.29 -19.45 -2.53
N ALA A 136 -1.27 -20.27 -2.93
CA ALA A 136 -1.61 -21.50 -2.24
C ALA A 136 -0.44 -22.51 -2.18
N ALA A 137 0.35 -22.60 -3.27
CA ALA A 137 1.55 -23.43 -3.31
C ALA A 137 2.63 -22.98 -2.30
N ARG A 138 2.58 -21.73 -1.85
CA ARG A 138 3.42 -21.15 -0.78
C ARG A 138 2.79 -21.26 0.62
N GLY A 139 1.64 -21.91 0.74
CA GLY A 139 0.92 -22.05 2.00
C GLY A 139 0.08 -20.84 2.41
N LEU A 140 -0.17 -19.89 1.51
CA LEU A 140 -1.01 -18.72 1.79
C LEU A 140 -2.49 -19.05 1.52
N ASP A 141 -3.34 -18.78 2.49
CA ASP A 141 -4.80 -18.85 2.34
C ASP A 141 -5.33 -17.53 1.79
N VAL A 142 -5.56 -17.50 0.47
CA VAL A 142 -6.02 -16.28 -0.21
C VAL A 142 -7.43 -15.89 0.23
N ASP A 143 -8.30 -16.85 0.56
CA ASP A 143 -9.66 -16.53 1.00
C ASP A 143 -9.63 -15.88 2.40
N ALA A 144 -8.78 -16.36 3.30
CA ALA A 144 -8.54 -15.71 4.58
C ALA A 144 -7.97 -14.29 4.42
N ILE A 145 -7.00 -14.12 3.51
CA ILE A 145 -6.41 -12.79 3.20
C ILE A 145 -7.46 -11.81 2.66
N CYS A 146 -8.42 -12.28 1.87
CA CYS A 146 -9.49 -11.43 1.34
C CYS A 146 -10.51 -10.97 2.40
N LEU A 147 -10.51 -11.58 3.58
CA LEU A 147 -11.42 -11.24 4.70
C LEU A 147 -10.79 -10.27 5.71
N LEU A 148 -9.51 -9.95 5.57
CA LEU A 148 -8.79 -8.99 6.38
C LEU A 148 -9.01 -7.56 5.88
#